data_840265ff79787b79bf09dab0332a15cf
#
_entry.id   840265ff79787b79bf09dab0332a15cf
#
_cell.length_a   1.000
_cell.length_b   1.000
_cell.length_c   1.000
_cell.angle_alpha   90.00
_cell.angle_beta   90.00
_cell.angle_gamma   90.00
#
_symmetry.space_group_name_H-M   'P 1'
#
loop_
_entity.id
_entity.type
_entity.pdbx_description
1 polymer ?
#
loop_
_entity_poly.entity_id
_entity_poly.type
_entity_poly.pdbx_seq_one_letter_code
_entity_poly.pdbx_strand_id
1 'polypeptide(L)'
;MVLAGFLMMSSCQQKKQQPAAPAAPQEQKQDTENTIPTFTMNDINGKPVAIQDEMAKNKVTILDFWASWCGPCMHEAPNVVAVYNDYQSKGLGIVGISLDNDEAAWKEAVEQLHMNWTQLSDLKGWDNEAARLFRVNSIPHTVIINSKGEVLAEDLRGDELRKFVAAQLD
;
A
#
# COMPACT_ATOMS: atom_id res chain seq x y z
N MET A 1 73.49 47.24 -32.41
CA MET A 1 72.14 46.80 -32.85
C MET A 1 71.88 45.41 -32.16
N VAL A 2 71.08 45.48 -31.16
CA VAL A 2 70.81 44.30 -30.26
C VAL A 2 69.40 43.87 -30.57
N LEU A 3 69.21 42.64 -31.07
CA LEU A 3 67.91 42.04 -31.25
C LEU A 3 67.64 41.09 -30.02
N ALA A 4 66.66 41.49 -29.23
CA ALA A 4 66.19 40.68 -28.11
C ALA A 4 65.19 39.66 -28.60
N GLY A 5 65.52 38.39 -28.40
CA GLY A 5 64.61 37.25 -28.63
C GLY A 5 63.70 37.02 -27.42
N PHE A 6 62.39 37.07 -27.64
CA PHE A 6 61.36 36.79 -26.62
C PHE A 6 61.05 35.31 -26.66
N LEU A 7 61.47 34.55 -25.64
CA LEU A 7 61.01 33.15 -25.42
C LEU A 7 59.60 33.18 -24.80
N MET A 8 58.58 32.74 -25.52
CA MET A 8 57.30 32.40 -24.95
C MET A 8 57.34 31.01 -24.34
N MET A 9 57.29 30.93 -23.01
CA MET A 9 57.04 29.67 -22.30
C MET A 9 55.55 29.36 -22.33
N SER A 10 55.16 28.32 -23.10
CA SER A 10 53.84 27.75 -23.08
C SER A 10 53.63 26.88 -21.85
N SER A 11 52.81 27.33 -20.91
CA SER A 11 52.45 26.57 -19.70
C SER A 11 51.32 25.60 -20.06
N CYS A 12 51.64 24.32 -20.12
CA CYS A 12 50.64 23.22 -20.19
C CYS A 12 49.97 23.06 -18.83
N GLN A 13 48.75 23.59 -18.72
CA GLN A 13 47.87 23.24 -17.57
C GLN A 13 47.24 21.86 -17.81
N GLN A 14 47.76 20.85 -17.12
CA GLN A 14 47.11 19.57 -17.03
C GLN A 14 45.82 19.70 -16.19
N LYS A 15 44.65 19.64 -16.84
CA LYS A 15 43.36 19.43 -16.19
C LYS A 15 43.36 18.03 -15.56
N LYS A 16 43.42 17.96 -14.23
CA LYS A 16 43.11 16.75 -13.49
C LYS A 16 41.67 16.35 -13.77
N GLN A 17 41.47 15.24 -14.46
CA GLN A 17 40.19 14.57 -14.57
C GLN A 17 39.80 14.02 -13.18
N GLN A 18 38.73 14.57 -12.63
CA GLN A 18 38.07 14.08 -11.44
C GLN A 18 37.28 12.82 -11.83
N PRO A 19 37.42 11.69 -11.08
CA PRO A 19 36.64 10.50 -11.39
C PRO A 19 35.15 10.81 -11.18
N ALA A 20 34.33 10.46 -12.17
CA ALA A 20 32.88 10.58 -12.11
C ALA A 20 32.35 9.72 -10.96
N ALA A 21 31.59 10.32 -10.07
CA ALA A 21 30.82 9.62 -9.05
C ALA A 21 29.83 8.66 -9.72
N PRO A 22 29.59 7.45 -9.13
CA PRO A 22 28.60 6.54 -9.69
C PRO A 22 27.22 7.22 -9.69
N ALA A 23 26.55 7.19 -10.84
CA ALA A 23 25.22 7.68 -11.02
C ALA A 23 24.28 6.96 -10.04
N ALA A 24 23.59 7.72 -9.21
CA ALA A 24 22.50 7.22 -8.39
C ALA A 24 21.45 6.54 -9.30
N PRO A 25 20.80 5.45 -8.85
CA PRO A 25 19.72 4.82 -9.59
C PRO A 25 18.65 5.88 -9.88
N GLN A 26 18.34 6.10 -11.15
CA GLN A 26 17.22 6.94 -11.54
C GLN A 26 15.95 6.18 -11.11
N GLU A 27 15.29 6.66 -10.07
CA GLU A 27 13.93 6.27 -9.75
C GLU A 27 13.06 6.56 -10.98
N GLN A 28 12.63 5.48 -11.62
CA GLN A 28 11.64 5.56 -12.68
C GLN A 28 10.36 6.12 -12.04
N LYS A 29 10.01 7.35 -12.39
CA LYS A 29 8.66 7.88 -12.15
C LYS A 29 7.70 6.99 -12.94
N GLN A 30 7.15 5.98 -12.26
CA GLN A 30 5.96 5.29 -12.74
C GLN A 30 4.80 6.28 -12.71
N ASP A 31 4.00 6.26 -13.76
CA ASP A 31 2.76 7.02 -13.89
C ASP A 31 1.83 6.65 -12.73
N THR A 32 1.74 7.52 -11.71
CA THR A 32 1.11 7.24 -10.42
C THR A 32 -0.31 7.79 -10.32
N GLU A 33 -0.97 8.10 -11.44
CA GLU A 33 -2.27 8.78 -11.38
C GLU A 33 -3.43 7.90 -10.91
N ASN A 34 -3.28 6.57 -10.85
CA ASN A 34 -4.34 5.66 -10.40
C ASN A 34 -3.85 4.50 -9.51
N THR A 35 -2.65 4.59 -8.95
CA THR A 35 -2.10 3.55 -8.06
C THR A 35 -2.12 4.00 -6.61
N ILE A 36 -2.36 3.04 -5.71
CA ILE A 36 -2.39 3.32 -4.28
C ILE A 36 -1.01 3.74 -3.73
N PRO A 37 -0.98 4.56 -2.66
CA PRO A 37 0.25 4.85 -1.93
C PRO A 37 0.80 3.58 -1.27
N THR A 38 2.12 3.52 -1.12
CA THR A 38 2.81 2.42 -0.46
C THR A 38 2.93 2.68 1.04
N PHE A 39 2.75 1.65 1.86
CA PHE A 39 2.94 1.73 3.31
C PHE A 39 3.35 0.38 3.89
N THR A 40 3.88 0.40 5.11
CA THR A 40 4.19 -0.79 5.92
C THR A 40 3.54 -0.62 7.28
N MET A 41 2.81 -1.64 7.74
CA MET A 41 2.11 -1.60 9.02
C MET A 41 2.24 -2.98 9.71
N ASN A 42 2.16 -3.00 11.04
CA ASN A 42 2.25 -4.26 11.77
C ASN A 42 0.97 -5.09 11.63
N ASP A 43 1.16 -6.39 11.45
CA ASP A 43 0.06 -7.35 11.53
C ASP A 43 -0.38 -7.59 12.99
N ILE A 44 -1.39 -8.44 13.16
CA ILE A 44 -1.99 -8.78 14.45
C ILE A 44 -0.98 -9.45 15.43
N ASN A 45 0.16 -9.92 14.92
CA ASN A 45 1.25 -10.52 15.69
C ASN A 45 2.42 -9.54 15.91
N GLY A 46 2.29 -8.29 15.48
CA GLY A 46 3.34 -7.26 15.58
C GLY A 46 4.42 -7.35 14.50
N LYS A 47 4.24 -8.17 13.46
CA LYS A 47 5.19 -8.30 12.36
C LYS A 47 4.91 -7.23 11.31
N PRO A 48 5.95 -6.49 10.83
CA PRO A 48 5.76 -5.52 9.76
C PRO A 48 5.41 -6.20 8.44
N VAL A 49 4.37 -5.69 7.76
CA VAL A 49 3.87 -6.16 6.47
C VAL A 49 3.82 -4.97 5.52
N ALA A 50 4.48 -5.09 4.37
CA ALA A 50 4.37 -4.11 3.29
C ALA A 50 3.14 -4.43 2.42
N ILE A 51 2.35 -3.41 2.11
CA ILE A 51 1.13 -3.62 1.32
C ILE A 51 1.41 -4.19 -0.07
N GLN A 52 2.56 -3.85 -0.65
CA GLN A 52 2.98 -4.38 -1.95
C GLN A 52 3.13 -5.90 -1.94
N ASP A 53 3.66 -6.46 -0.85
CA ASP A 53 3.84 -7.91 -0.71
C ASP A 53 2.49 -8.63 -0.62
N GLU A 54 1.48 -8.00 -0.01
CA GLU A 54 0.13 -8.56 0.05
C GLU A 54 -0.57 -8.49 -1.32
N MET A 55 -0.46 -7.36 -2.02
CA MET A 55 -1.03 -7.21 -3.36
C MET A 55 -0.46 -8.21 -4.37
N ALA A 56 0.84 -8.43 -4.32
CA ALA A 56 1.54 -9.33 -5.26
C ALA A 56 1.11 -10.80 -5.16
N LYS A 57 0.47 -11.21 -4.05
CA LYS A 57 -0.03 -12.58 -3.83
C LYS A 57 -1.36 -12.84 -4.54
N ASN A 58 -2.08 -11.81 -4.96
CA ASN A 58 -3.47 -11.87 -5.38
C ASN A 58 -3.68 -11.25 -6.76
N LYS A 59 -4.74 -11.65 -7.44
CA LYS A 59 -5.20 -10.98 -8.66
C LYS A 59 -5.94 -9.69 -8.34
N VAL A 60 -6.76 -9.74 -7.27
CA VAL A 60 -7.54 -8.63 -6.74
C VAL A 60 -7.36 -8.62 -5.23
N THR A 61 -7.16 -7.44 -4.64
CA THR A 61 -7.08 -7.25 -3.18
C THR A 61 -8.07 -6.20 -2.75
N ILE A 62 -8.82 -6.47 -1.68
CA ILE A 62 -9.67 -5.50 -1.00
C ILE A 62 -8.90 -4.96 0.19
N LEU A 63 -8.71 -3.66 0.25
CA LEU A 63 -8.30 -2.94 1.46
C LEU A 63 -9.58 -2.56 2.20
N ASP A 64 -9.80 -3.15 3.37
CA ASP A 64 -10.99 -2.96 4.19
C ASP A 64 -10.64 -2.14 5.43
N PHE A 65 -11.05 -0.87 5.45
CA PHE A 65 -10.86 0.03 6.59
C PHE A 65 -12.04 -0.10 7.55
N TRP A 66 -11.76 -0.56 8.76
CA TRP A 66 -12.77 -0.90 9.75
C TRP A 66 -12.30 -0.67 11.19
N ALA A 67 -13.13 -0.96 12.18
CA ALA A 67 -12.75 -1.01 13.58
C ALA A 67 -13.74 -1.88 14.39
N SER A 68 -13.29 -2.43 15.52
CA SER A 68 -14.13 -3.24 16.41
C SER A 68 -15.30 -2.47 17.01
N TRP A 69 -15.14 -1.17 17.21
CA TRP A 69 -16.17 -0.27 17.73
C TRP A 69 -17.14 0.28 16.66
N CYS A 70 -16.90 -0.04 15.37
CA CYS A 70 -17.70 0.42 14.24
C CYS A 70 -18.89 -0.51 14.00
N GLY A 71 -20.09 -0.14 14.45
CA GLY A 71 -21.31 -0.94 14.28
C GLY A 71 -21.61 -1.33 12.83
N PRO A 72 -21.61 -0.40 11.86
CA PRO A 72 -21.80 -0.73 10.45
C PRO A 72 -20.72 -1.69 9.89
N CYS A 73 -19.46 -1.59 10.35
CA CYS A 73 -18.39 -2.51 9.96
C CYS A 73 -18.68 -3.93 10.44
N MET A 74 -19.07 -4.06 11.71
CA MET A 74 -19.44 -5.34 12.32
C MET A 74 -20.65 -6.01 11.61
N HIS A 75 -21.56 -5.20 11.12
CA HIS A 75 -22.72 -5.67 10.37
C HIS A 75 -22.34 -6.16 8.96
N GLU A 76 -21.41 -5.49 8.29
CA GLU A 76 -20.93 -5.85 6.93
C GLU A 76 -19.95 -7.04 6.95
N ALA A 77 -19.20 -7.25 8.03
CA ALA A 77 -18.16 -8.26 8.13
C ALA A 77 -18.59 -9.68 7.71
N PRO A 78 -19.78 -10.21 8.08
CA PRO A 78 -20.22 -11.52 7.61
C PRO A 78 -20.31 -11.64 6.09
N ASN A 79 -20.71 -10.55 5.38
CA ASN A 79 -20.76 -10.52 3.93
C ASN A 79 -19.33 -10.55 3.34
N VAL A 80 -18.42 -9.76 3.89
CA VAL A 80 -17.00 -9.74 3.47
C VAL A 80 -16.37 -11.13 3.67
N VAL A 81 -16.62 -11.78 4.80
CA VAL A 81 -16.17 -13.16 5.08
C VAL A 81 -16.71 -14.14 4.05
N ALA A 82 -18.00 -14.04 3.72
CA ALA A 82 -18.61 -14.91 2.71
C ALA A 82 -18.00 -14.71 1.31
N VAL A 83 -17.77 -13.46 0.90
CA VAL A 83 -17.09 -13.13 -0.37
C VAL A 83 -15.66 -13.67 -0.37
N TYR A 84 -14.92 -13.50 0.70
CA TYR A 84 -13.56 -14.04 0.82
C TYR A 84 -13.53 -15.57 0.69
N ASN A 85 -14.38 -16.27 1.41
CA ASN A 85 -14.44 -17.72 1.37
C ASN A 85 -14.75 -18.27 -0.03
N ASP A 86 -15.60 -17.58 -0.79
CA ASP A 86 -16.00 -18.01 -2.12
C ASP A 86 -14.92 -17.74 -3.20
N TYR A 87 -14.08 -16.70 -3.00
CA TYR A 87 -13.18 -16.20 -4.05
C TYR A 87 -11.69 -16.25 -3.72
N GLN A 88 -11.27 -16.55 -2.48
CA GLN A 88 -9.85 -16.62 -2.11
C GLN A 88 -9.06 -17.60 -3.01
N SER A 89 -9.63 -18.77 -3.31
CA SER A 89 -9.00 -19.76 -4.19
C SER A 89 -8.90 -19.34 -5.65
N LYS A 90 -9.66 -18.32 -6.05
CA LYS A 90 -9.63 -17.74 -7.41
C LYS A 90 -8.69 -16.55 -7.52
N GLY A 91 -8.12 -16.11 -6.41
CA GLY A 91 -7.12 -15.04 -6.35
C GLY A 91 -7.61 -13.75 -5.69
N LEU A 92 -8.66 -13.80 -4.86
CA LEU A 92 -9.04 -12.69 -3.98
C LEU A 92 -8.17 -12.67 -2.73
N GLY A 93 -7.56 -11.53 -2.46
CA GLY A 93 -6.98 -11.19 -1.16
C GLY A 93 -7.81 -10.12 -0.45
N ILE A 94 -7.71 -10.11 0.88
CA ILE A 94 -8.21 -8.99 1.70
C ILE A 94 -7.10 -8.58 2.66
N VAL A 95 -6.98 -7.28 2.90
CA VAL A 95 -6.16 -6.70 3.96
C VAL A 95 -7.07 -5.81 4.79
N GLY A 96 -7.34 -6.23 6.02
CA GLY A 96 -8.07 -5.43 6.99
C GLY A 96 -7.14 -4.37 7.60
N ILE A 97 -7.55 -3.12 7.58
CA ILE A 97 -6.82 -2.00 8.18
C ILE A 97 -7.68 -1.45 9.30
N SER A 98 -7.29 -1.78 10.54
CA SER A 98 -8.06 -1.41 11.72
C SER A 98 -7.72 -0.01 12.22
N LEU A 99 -8.77 0.76 12.49
CA LEU A 99 -8.71 2.06 13.17
C LEU A 99 -8.98 1.91 14.70
N ASP A 100 -8.63 0.78 15.27
CA ASP A 100 -8.69 0.59 16.72
C ASP A 100 -7.52 1.28 17.43
N ASN A 101 -7.72 1.63 18.69
CA ASN A 101 -6.65 2.05 19.64
C ASN A 101 -6.48 1.02 20.76
N ASP A 102 -7.34 0.02 20.81
CA ASP A 102 -7.27 -1.09 21.77
C ASP A 102 -6.95 -2.38 21.04
N GLU A 103 -5.74 -2.88 21.27
CA GLU A 103 -5.23 -4.10 20.62
C GLU A 103 -6.06 -5.35 21.00
N ALA A 104 -6.53 -5.41 22.25
CA ALA A 104 -7.27 -6.57 22.73
C ALA A 104 -8.67 -6.63 22.08
N ALA A 105 -9.36 -5.47 22.01
CA ALA A 105 -10.66 -5.37 21.35
C ALA A 105 -10.56 -5.68 19.85
N TRP A 106 -9.51 -5.19 19.19
CA TRP A 106 -9.24 -5.50 17.78
C TRP A 106 -9.06 -7.01 17.56
N LYS A 107 -8.17 -7.64 18.33
CA LYS A 107 -7.89 -9.09 18.23
C LYS A 107 -9.13 -9.93 18.48
N GLU A 108 -9.89 -9.60 19.52
CA GLU A 108 -11.14 -10.28 19.84
C GLU A 108 -12.17 -10.18 18.71
N ALA A 109 -12.33 -8.99 18.10
CA ALA A 109 -13.25 -8.79 16.99
C ALA A 109 -12.83 -9.58 15.75
N VAL A 110 -11.55 -9.62 15.40
CA VAL A 110 -11.01 -10.41 14.29
C VAL A 110 -11.35 -11.90 14.47
N GLU A 111 -11.16 -12.44 15.70
CA GLU A 111 -11.46 -13.83 16.01
C GLU A 111 -12.97 -14.12 15.95
N GLN A 112 -13.78 -13.29 16.59
CA GLN A 112 -15.24 -13.45 16.63
C GLN A 112 -15.89 -13.39 15.26
N LEU A 113 -15.36 -12.54 14.36
CA LEU A 113 -15.86 -12.35 13.00
C LEU A 113 -15.25 -13.32 11.99
N HIS A 114 -14.31 -14.18 12.42
CA HIS A 114 -13.61 -15.14 11.54
C HIS A 114 -12.92 -14.48 10.34
N MET A 115 -12.31 -13.32 10.54
CA MET A 115 -11.57 -12.59 9.52
C MET A 115 -10.20 -13.23 9.25
N ASN A 116 -10.17 -14.32 8.49
CA ASN A 116 -8.99 -15.18 8.27
C ASN A 116 -8.05 -14.63 7.17
N TRP A 117 -7.81 -13.34 7.13
CA TRP A 117 -6.89 -12.67 6.22
C TRP A 117 -5.98 -11.71 6.97
N THR A 118 -4.98 -11.15 6.29
CA THR A 118 -4.03 -10.20 6.90
C THR A 118 -4.75 -9.02 7.53
N GLN A 119 -4.52 -8.83 8.82
CA GLN A 119 -5.06 -7.72 9.60
C GLN A 119 -3.93 -6.82 10.05
N LEU A 120 -4.02 -5.53 9.75
CA LEU A 120 -3.01 -4.51 10.02
C LEU A 120 -3.58 -3.42 10.93
N SER A 121 -2.76 -2.91 11.86
CA SER A 121 -3.08 -1.73 12.65
C SER A 121 -1.82 -1.08 13.20
N ASP A 122 -1.83 0.23 13.34
CA ASP A 122 -0.84 0.98 14.12
C ASP A 122 -1.40 1.46 15.48
N LEU A 123 -2.64 1.06 15.78
CA LEU A 123 -3.38 1.36 17.01
C LEU A 123 -3.53 2.87 17.29
N LYS A 124 -3.63 3.68 16.23
CA LYS A 124 -3.73 5.14 16.34
C LYS A 124 -5.14 5.69 16.05
N GLY A 125 -6.14 4.82 15.95
CA GLY A 125 -7.51 5.25 15.66
C GLY A 125 -7.58 6.01 14.34
N TRP A 126 -8.20 7.16 14.31
CA TRP A 126 -8.31 8.02 13.13
C TRP A 126 -6.99 8.63 12.65
N ASP A 127 -5.92 8.59 13.47
CA ASP A 127 -4.55 8.97 13.08
C ASP A 127 -3.78 7.82 12.42
N ASN A 128 -4.46 6.70 12.11
CA ASN A 128 -3.88 5.56 11.39
C ASN A 128 -3.21 6.02 10.09
N GLU A 129 -1.97 5.57 9.86
CA GLU A 129 -1.15 6.01 8.73
C GLU A 129 -1.82 5.71 7.38
N ALA A 130 -2.32 4.49 7.19
CA ALA A 130 -2.98 4.11 5.94
C ALA A 130 -4.29 4.88 5.75
N ALA A 131 -5.11 5.05 6.81
CA ALA A 131 -6.34 5.84 6.73
C ALA A 131 -6.07 7.28 6.29
N ARG A 132 -4.99 7.89 6.76
CA ARG A 132 -4.56 9.24 6.32
C ARG A 132 -4.07 9.26 4.89
N LEU A 133 -3.26 8.28 4.46
CA LEU A 133 -2.76 8.16 3.09
C LEU A 133 -3.91 8.02 2.09
N PHE A 134 -4.92 7.22 2.42
CA PHE A 134 -6.11 7.00 1.60
C PHE A 134 -7.21 8.06 1.81
N ARG A 135 -6.99 9.04 2.69
CA ARG A 135 -7.96 10.11 3.03
C ARG A 135 -9.31 9.56 3.51
N VAL A 136 -9.27 8.45 4.25
CA VAL A 136 -10.47 7.82 4.82
C VAL A 136 -11.10 8.74 5.85
N ASN A 137 -12.36 9.12 5.63
CA ASN A 137 -13.11 10.05 6.50
C ASN A 137 -14.26 9.35 7.24
N SER A 138 -14.61 8.15 6.83
CA SER A 138 -15.66 7.33 7.46
C SER A 138 -15.33 5.85 7.24
N ILE A 139 -15.82 5.00 8.13
CA ILE A 139 -15.73 3.54 8.03
C ILE A 139 -17.13 2.91 8.18
N PRO A 140 -17.38 1.73 7.57
CA PRO A 140 -16.46 0.97 6.72
C PRO A 140 -16.13 1.69 5.40
N HIS A 141 -14.89 1.56 4.94
CA HIS A 141 -14.46 2.06 3.63
C HIS A 141 -13.65 0.97 2.95
N THR A 142 -13.91 0.70 1.68
CA THR A 142 -13.19 -0.33 0.93
C THR A 142 -12.55 0.25 -0.31
N VAL A 143 -11.30 -0.17 -0.59
CA VAL A 143 -10.60 0.13 -1.83
C VAL A 143 -10.22 -1.19 -2.49
N ILE A 144 -10.70 -1.43 -3.70
CA ILE A 144 -10.44 -2.66 -4.45
C ILE A 144 -9.36 -2.38 -5.48
N ILE A 145 -8.29 -3.16 -5.46
CA ILE A 145 -7.11 -2.95 -6.29
C ILE A 145 -6.70 -4.23 -7.02
N ASN A 146 -6.01 -4.09 -8.13
CA ASN A 146 -5.34 -5.20 -8.79
C ASN A 146 -3.93 -5.45 -8.24
N SER A 147 -3.22 -6.45 -8.76
CA SER A 147 -1.86 -6.82 -8.35
C SER A 147 -0.79 -5.73 -8.60
N LYS A 148 -1.12 -4.69 -9.39
CA LYS A 148 -0.24 -3.54 -9.64
C LYS A 148 -0.55 -2.36 -8.72
N GLY A 149 -1.58 -2.47 -7.86
CA GLY A 149 -2.05 -1.40 -7.00
C GLY A 149 -2.96 -0.38 -7.70
N GLU A 150 -3.43 -0.67 -8.92
CA GLU A 150 -4.38 0.20 -9.62
C GLU A 150 -5.76 0.05 -8.95
N VAL A 151 -6.41 1.17 -8.64
CA VAL A 151 -7.74 1.19 -8.03
C VAL A 151 -8.79 0.81 -9.06
N LEU A 152 -9.55 -0.24 -8.76
CA LEU A 152 -10.62 -0.78 -9.60
C LEU A 152 -11.99 -0.27 -9.17
N ALA A 153 -12.22 -0.14 -7.87
CA ALA A 153 -13.46 0.36 -7.29
C ALA A 153 -13.26 0.76 -5.81
N GLU A 154 -14.17 1.56 -5.28
CA GLU A 154 -14.20 1.97 -3.88
C GLU A 154 -15.62 1.85 -3.33
N ASP A 155 -15.73 1.71 -2.00
CA ASP A 155 -16.98 1.75 -1.21
C ASP A 155 -18.05 0.73 -1.60
N LEU A 156 -17.69 -0.36 -2.26
CA LEU A 156 -18.61 -1.44 -2.57
C LEU A 156 -18.93 -2.29 -1.32
N ARG A 157 -20.22 -2.66 -1.15
CA ARG A 157 -20.71 -3.44 0.00
C ARG A 157 -21.81 -4.41 -0.44
N GLY A 158 -22.09 -5.38 0.43
CA GLY A 158 -23.18 -6.31 0.21
C GLY A 158 -23.10 -7.02 -1.15
N ASP A 159 -24.24 -7.06 -1.84
CA ASP A 159 -24.36 -7.70 -3.15
C ASP A 159 -23.52 -7.00 -4.24
N GLU A 160 -23.27 -5.70 -4.14
CA GLU A 160 -22.47 -4.97 -5.12
C GLU A 160 -21.00 -5.39 -5.04
N LEU A 161 -20.46 -5.54 -3.82
CA LEU A 161 -19.11 -6.06 -3.60
C LEU A 161 -18.98 -7.47 -4.20
N ARG A 162 -19.92 -8.36 -3.89
CA ARG A 162 -19.93 -9.74 -4.41
C ARG A 162 -19.97 -9.78 -5.94
N LYS A 163 -20.86 -9.03 -6.56
CA LYS A 163 -21.00 -8.96 -8.03
C LYS A 163 -19.72 -8.43 -8.68
N PHE A 164 -19.12 -7.41 -8.10
CA PHE A 164 -17.88 -6.84 -8.62
C PHE A 164 -16.74 -7.85 -8.56
N VAL A 165 -16.52 -8.50 -7.40
CA VAL A 165 -15.48 -9.52 -7.22
C VAL A 165 -15.70 -10.69 -8.18
N ALA A 166 -16.93 -11.17 -8.35
CA ALA A 166 -17.26 -12.21 -9.32
C ALA A 166 -16.86 -11.81 -10.75
N ALA A 167 -17.19 -10.58 -11.16
CA ALA A 167 -16.83 -10.09 -12.49
C ALA A 167 -15.32 -9.97 -12.74
N GLN A 168 -14.51 -9.83 -11.68
CA GLN A 168 -13.05 -9.76 -11.80
C GLN A 168 -12.39 -11.14 -11.81
N LEU A 169 -13.02 -12.17 -11.19
CA LEU A 169 -12.35 -13.45 -10.89
C LEU A 169 -13.02 -14.68 -11.52
N ASP A 170 -14.23 -14.59 -12.03
CA ASP A 170 -14.92 -15.64 -12.79
C ASP A 170 -14.62 -15.48 -14.28
#